data_2341513bc9c9cc573580aae04c1accf1
#
_entry.id   2341513bc9c9cc573580aae04c1accf1
#
_cell.length_a   1.000
_cell.length_b   1.000
_cell.length_c   1.000
_cell.angle_alpha   90.00
_cell.angle_beta   90.00
_cell.angle_gamma   90.00
#
_symmetry.space_group_name_H-M   'P 1'
#
loop_
_entity.id
_entity.type
_entity.pdbx_description
1 polymer ?
#
loop_
_entity_poly.entity_id
_entity_poly.type
_entity_poly.pdbx_seq_one_letter_code
_entity_poly.pdbx_strand_id
1 'polypeptide(L)'
;MLNIRKIKHNVLNAKLHKKEAEIVAEAGNPGIVTIATNMAGRGTDIKLSEKVKEAGGLAIIGTERHDSRRVDRQLRGRSGRQGDTGSSQFFVSLEDNLMRLFGSERVAKVMDRMGLEDGEVIQHSMMTKSIERAQKKVEENNFGIRKRLLEYDDVMNSQREVIYKRRKNALQGNRLKLDIANLLYDTCEEIVTESLSLIHISEP
;
A
#
# COMPACT_ATOMS: atom_id res chain seq x y z
N MET A 1 19.56 19.75 5.01
CA MET A 1 20.40 19.94 3.83
C MET A 1 19.92 21.10 2.95
N LEU A 2 18.67 21.13 2.47
CA LEU A 2 18.18 22.22 1.61
C LEU A 2 18.22 23.59 2.28
N ASN A 3 17.85 23.68 3.56
CA ASN A 3 17.97 24.91 4.35
C ASN A 3 19.41 25.43 4.45
N ILE A 4 20.38 24.53 4.60
CA ILE A 4 21.80 24.91 4.66
C ILE A 4 22.29 25.51 3.34
N ARG A 5 21.76 24.99 2.23
CA ARG A 5 22.06 25.50 0.89
C ARG A 5 21.15 26.65 0.44
N LYS A 6 20.30 27.17 1.33
CA LYS A 6 19.34 28.27 1.08
C LYS A 6 18.40 27.99 -0.13
N ILE A 7 18.07 26.72 -0.37
CA ILE A 7 17.12 26.34 -1.43
C ILE A 7 15.71 26.45 -0.85
N LYS A 8 14.89 27.32 -1.45
CA LYS A 8 13.48 27.48 -1.10
C LYS A 8 12.73 26.17 -1.39
N HIS A 9 12.04 25.64 -0.41
CA HIS A 9 11.30 24.39 -0.58
C HIS A 9 10.04 24.36 0.31
N ASN A 10 9.03 23.69 -0.18
CA ASN A 10 7.79 23.38 0.53
C ASN A 10 7.81 21.93 0.99
N VAL A 11 7.26 21.67 2.17
CA VAL A 11 7.12 20.30 2.68
C VAL A 11 5.65 19.94 2.73
N LEU A 12 5.28 18.93 1.95
CA LEU A 12 3.93 18.39 1.89
C LEU A 12 3.83 17.19 2.83
N ASN A 13 3.11 17.37 3.93
CA ASN A 13 2.90 16.34 4.94
C ASN A 13 1.40 16.06 5.08
N ALA A 14 1.01 14.77 5.15
CA ALA A 14 -0.37 14.31 5.30
C ALA A 14 -1.13 14.87 6.52
N LYS A 15 -0.44 15.55 7.44
CA LYS A 15 -1.03 16.20 8.63
C LYS A 15 -1.67 17.57 8.33
N LEU A 16 -1.42 18.17 7.17
CA LEU A 16 -1.81 19.55 6.83
C LEU A 16 -2.76 19.60 5.63
N HIS A 17 -3.86 18.85 5.66
CA HIS A 17 -4.82 18.75 4.56
C HIS A 17 -5.31 20.09 3.98
N LYS A 18 -5.50 21.11 4.82
CA LYS A 18 -5.98 22.43 4.35
C LYS A 18 -4.95 23.17 3.50
N LYS A 19 -3.66 23.01 3.78
CA LYS A 19 -2.56 23.63 3.03
C LYS A 19 -2.04 22.77 1.87
N GLU A 20 -2.50 21.53 1.80
CA GLU A 20 -2.05 20.58 0.79
C GLU A 20 -2.35 21.06 -0.62
N ALA A 21 -3.56 21.55 -0.86
CA ALA A 21 -3.97 22.06 -2.16
C ALA A 21 -3.18 23.30 -2.59
N GLU A 22 -2.88 24.20 -1.66
CA GLU A 22 -2.07 25.40 -1.92
C GLU A 22 -0.63 25.03 -2.28
N ILE A 23 0.00 24.15 -1.52
CA ILE A 23 1.36 23.68 -1.76
C ILE A 23 1.47 22.94 -3.11
N VAL A 24 0.46 22.13 -3.44
CA VAL A 24 0.40 21.41 -4.73
C VAL A 24 0.22 22.39 -5.88
N ALA A 25 -0.61 23.42 -5.72
CA ALA A 25 -0.78 24.46 -6.74
C ALA A 25 0.53 25.25 -6.99
N GLU A 26 1.30 25.51 -5.93
CA GLU A 26 2.60 26.17 -6.06
C GLU A 26 3.67 25.27 -6.70
N ALA A 27 3.59 23.95 -6.57
CA ALA A 27 4.59 23.01 -7.09
C ALA A 27 4.76 23.07 -8.61
N GLY A 28 3.77 23.60 -9.34
CA GLY A 28 3.82 23.81 -10.80
C GLY A 28 4.54 25.08 -11.25
N ASN A 29 5.06 25.88 -10.32
CA ASN A 29 5.75 27.13 -10.65
C ASN A 29 7.28 26.93 -10.78
N PRO A 30 7.97 27.76 -11.57
CA PRO A 30 9.41 27.62 -11.77
C PRO A 30 10.21 27.89 -10.50
N GLY A 31 11.26 27.11 -10.28
CA GLY A 31 12.20 27.29 -9.19
C GLY A 31 11.69 26.83 -7.81
N ILE A 32 10.53 26.19 -7.74
CA ILE A 32 9.98 25.66 -6.49
C ILE A 32 10.34 24.18 -6.32
N VAL A 33 10.86 23.84 -5.16
CA VAL A 33 11.11 22.45 -4.74
C VAL A 33 10.04 22.04 -3.76
N THR A 34 9.36 20.92 -4.00
CA THR A 34 8.37 20.35 -3.09
C THR A 34 8.84 18.99 -2.61
N ILE A 35 8.99 18.84 -1.30
CA ILE A 35 9.29 17.57 -0.66
C ILE A 35 7.97 16.94 -0.24
N ALA A 36 7.68 15.76 -0.73
CA ALA A 36 6.42 15.08 -0.46
C ALA A 36 6.64 13.59 -0.16
N THR A 37 5.77 13.02 0.66
CA THR A 37 5.68 11.56 0.77
C THR A 37 4.99 10.99 -0.47
N ASN A 38 5.14 9.69 -0.70
CA ASN A 38 4.54 9.00 -1.85
C ASN A 38 3.01 9.12 -1.90
N MET A 39 2.36 9.29 -0.74
CA MET A 39 0.89 9.40 -0.62
C MET A 39 0.40 10.84 -0.69
N ALA A 40 1.24 11.82 -0.38
CA ALA A 40 0.86 13.23 -0.36
C ALA A 40 0.52 13.74 -1.77
N GLY A 41 -0.52 14.56 -1.89
CA GLY A 41 -1.02 15.07 -3.18
C GLY A 41 -1.67 14.00 -4.07
N ARG A 42 -2.05 12.85 -3.53
CA ARG A 42 -2.75 11.82 -4.29
C ARG A 42 -4.15 12.32 -4.69
N GLY A 43 -4.45 12.22 -5.98
CA GLY A 43 -5.75 12.70 -6.52
C GLY A 43 -5.77 14.18 -6.88
N THR A 44 -4.73 14.95 -6.52
CA THR A 44 -4.60 16.35 -6.90
C THR A 44 -3.70 16.47 -8.13
N ASP A 45 -4.10 17.27 -9.09
CA ASP A 45 -3.35 17.52 -10.30
C ASP A 45 -2.42 18.74 -10.14
N ILE A 46 -1.16 18.58 -10.57
CA ILE A 46 -0.17 19.66 -10.54
C ILE A 46 -0.23 20.37 -11.89
N LYS A 47 -0.79 21.57 -11.90
CA LYS A 47 -0.86 22.40 -13.11
C LYS A 47 0.46 23.11 -13.31
N LEU A 48 1.09 22.88 -14.45
CA LEU A 48 2.36 23.50 -14.82
C LEU A 48 2.14 24.85 -15.49
N SER A 49 2.96 25.83 -15.11
CA SER A 49 3.02 27.10 -15.83
C SER A 49 3.71 26.92 -17.20
N GLU A 50 3.39 27.77 -18.18
CA GLU A 50 3.99 27.67 -19.52
C GLU A 50 5.53 27.71 -19.49
N LYS A 51 6.11 28.54 -18.64
CA LYS A 51 7.56 28.60 -18.44
C LYS A 51 8.17 27.28 -17.99
N VAL A 52 7.47 26.52 -17.16
CA VAL A 52 7.93 25.19 -16.69
C VAL A 52 7.80 24.16 -17.81
N LYS A 53 6.75 24.23 -18.62
CA LYS A 53 6.56 23.33 -19.77
C LYS A 53 7.67 23.55 -20.82
N GLU A 54 8.01 24.80 -21.13
CA GLU A 54 9.11 25.14 -22.03
C GLU A 54 10.48 24.70 -21.48
N ALA A 55 10.67 24.74 -20.17
CA ALA A 55 11.90 24.29 -19.50
C ALA A 55 12.05 22.77 -19.42
N GLY A 56 11.07 21.98 -19.92
CA GLY A 56 11.12 20.52 -19.90
C GLY A 56 10.17 19.87 -18.90
N GLY A 57 9.29 20.66 -18.26
CA GLY A 57 8.22 20.17 -17.39
C GLY A 57 8.64 19.84 -15.97
N LEU A 58 7.84 19.03 -15.29
CA LEU A 58 8.06 18.68 -13.90
C LEU A 58 9.10 17.55 -13.77
N ALA A 59 10.14 17.79 -12.96
CA ALA A 59 11.13 16.78 -12.60
C ALA A 59 10.75 16.09 -11.29
N ILE A 60 10.58 14.77 -11.33
CA ILE A 60 10.33 13.94 -10.15
C ILE A 60 11.62 13.25 -9.72
N ILE A 61 12.05 13.52 -8.51
CA ILE A 61 13.21 12.87 -7.88
C ILE A 61 12.72 11.95 -6.79
N GLY A 62 12.85 10.64 -6.99
CA GLY A 62 12.59 9.64 -5.97
C GLY A 62 13.87 9.32 -5.20
N THR A 63 13.81 9.39 -3.88
CA THR A 63 14.95 9.08 -3.00
C THR A 63 14.90 7.68 -2.42
N GLU A 64 13.82 6.95 -2.72
CA GLU A 64 13.58 5.58 -2.27
C GLU A 64 12.69 4.85 -3.28
N ARG A 65 12.85 3.53 -3.38
CA ARG A 65 11.92 2.66 -4.10
C ARG A 65 10.88 2.08 -3.16
N HIS A 66 9.65 2.07 -3.60
CA HIS A 66 8.57 1.42 -2.87
C HIS A 66 8.58 -0.10 -3.12
N ASP A 67 8.04 -0.87 -2.18
CA ASP A 67 7.89 -2.33 -2.30
C ASP A 67 7.04 -2.76 -3.50
N SER A 68 6.15 -1.88 -3.97
CA SER A 68 5.28 -2.11 -5.11
C SER A 68 5.66 -1.24 -6.30
N ARG A 69 5.92 -1.89 -7.45
CA ARG A 69 6.18 -1.22 -8.74
C ARG A 69 5.05 -0.28 -9.16
N ARG A 70 3.82 -0.60 -8.75
CA ARG A 70 2.64 0.23 -9.03
C ARG A 70 2.76 1.62 -8.39
N VAL A 71 3.27 1.69 -7.16
CA VAL A 71 3.46 2.97 -6.45
C VAL A 71 4.57 3.79 -7.10
N ASP A 72 5.68 3.16 -7.46
CA ASP A 72 6.75 3.84 -8.20
C ASP A 72 6.27 4.41 -9.53
N ARG A 73 5.47 3.65 -10.28
CA ARG A 73 4.85 4.13 -11.53
C ARG A 73 3.88 5.29 -11.29
N GLN A 74 3.14 5.24 -10.19
CA GLN A 74 2.24 6.33 -9.80
C GLN A 74 3.01 7.61 -9.45
N LEU A 75 4.17 7.49 -8.80
CA LEU A 75 5.06 8.62 -8.54
C LEU A 75 5.62 9.21 -9.85
N ARG A 76 6.15 8.35 -10.70
CA ARG A 76 6.67 8.75 -12.02
C ARG A 76 5.60 9.40 -12.88
N GLY A 77 4.36 8.90 -12.81
CA GLY A 77 3.22 9.45 -13.54
C GLY A 77 2.70 10.80 -13.04
N ARG A 78 3.33 11.39 -12.02
CA ARG A 78 3.07 12.80 -11.64
C ARG A 78 3.76 13.78 -12.57
N SER A 79 4.88 13.38 -13.19
CA SER A 79 5.43 14.08 -14.35
C SER A 79 4.66 13.67 -15.61
N GLY A 80 4.51 14.57 -16.57
CA GLY A 80 3.88 14.25 -17.85
C GLY A 80 2.35 14.08 -17.82
N ARG A 81 1.66 14.60 -16.80
CA ARG A 81 0.20 14.62 -16.77
C ARG A 81 -0.34 15.50 -17.90
N GLN A 82 -1.51 15.14 -18.43
CA GLN A 82 -2.20 15.87 -19.50
C GLN A 82 -1.37 16.02 -20.79
N GLY A 83 -0.38 15.15 -20.99
CA GLY A 83 0.52 15.23 -22.16
C GLY A 83 1.67 16.23 -22.02
N ASP A 84 1.82 16.84 -20.84
CA ASP A 84 2.94 17.74 -20.57
C ASP A 84 4.28 16.97 -20.57
N THR A 85 5.36 17.64 -20.92
CA THR A 85 6.72 17.11 -20.78
C THR A 85 7.09 16.94 -19.30
N GLY A 86 8.01 16.04 -19.01
CA GLY A 86 8.49 15.84 -17.64
C GLY A 86 9.55 14.76 -17.55
N SER A 87 10.29 14.75 -16.47
CA SER A 87 11.34 13.77 -16.21
C SER A 87 11.17 13.09 -14.86
N SER A 88 11.72 11.89 -14.73
CA SER A 88 11.73 11.19 -13.45
C SER A 88 13.03 10.42 -13.26
N GLN A 89 13.63 10.56 -12.09
CA GLN A 89 14.86 9.86 -11.73
C GLN A 89 14.76 9.35 -10.30
N PHE A 90 15.27 8.14 -10.05
CA PHE A 90 15.38 7.57 -8.72
C PHE A 90 16.84 7.48 -8.28
N PHE A 91 17.10 7.94 -7.07
CA PHE A 91 18.35 7.76 -6.36
C PHE A 91 18.08 6.80 -5.19
N VAL A 92 18.70 5.64 -5.19
CA VAL A 92 18.42 4.54 -4.28
C VAL A 92 19.68 4.13 -3.57
N SER A 93 19.64 3.95 -2.26
CA SER A 93 20.76 3.38 -1.51
C SER A 93 20.70 1.84 -1.53
N LEU A 94 21.86 1.22 -1.51
CA LEU A 94 21.96 -0.24 -1.33
C LEU A 94 21.60 -0.68 0.09
N GLU A 95 21.55 0.27 1.02
CA GLU A 95 21.12 0.05 2.40
C GLU A 95 19.60 0.13 2.58
N ASP A 96 18.85 0.54 1.54
CA ASP A 96 17.38 0.60 1.58
C ASP A 96 16.80 -0.78 1.88
N ASN A 97 15.67 -0.79 2.60
CA ASN A 97 15.02 -2.01 3.06
C ASN A 97 14.75 -3.03 1.95
N LEU A 98 14.34 -2.55 0.77
CA LEU A 98 14.09 -3.40 -0.39
C LEU A 98 15.37 -4.13 -0.83
N MET A 99 16.51 -3.44 -0.84
CA MET A 99 17.81 -4.01 -1.23
C MET A 99 18.35 -4.97 -0.18
N ARG A 100 18.18 -4.65 1.11
CA ARG A 100 18.59 -5.52 2.23
C ARG A 100 17.85 -6.85 2.23
N LEU A 101 16.55 -6.85 1.90
CA LEU A 101 15.73 -8.07 1.89
C LEU A 101 16.09 -9.05 0.76
N PHE A 102 16.53 -8.56 -0.39
CA PHE A 102 16.62 -9.41 -1.60
C PHE A 102 17.93 -9.36 -2.36
N GLY A 103 18.91 -8.59 -1.96
CA GLY A 103 20.08 -8.41 -2.81
C GLY A 103 21.42 -8.11 -2.17
N SER A 104 21.49 -7.85 -0.87
CA SER A 104 22.67 -7.25 -0.25
C SER A 104 23.98 -8.04 -0.45
N GLU A 105 23.97 -9.35 -0.23
CA GLU A 105 25.23 -10.14 -0.29
C GLU A 105 25.78 -10.32 -1.71
N ARG A 106 24.88 -10.56 -2.69
CA ARG A 106 25.33 -10.74 -4.09
C ARG A 106 25.76 -9.44 -4.73
N VAL A 107 25.04 -8.38 -4.40
CA VAL A 107 25.34 -7.04 -4.90
C VAL A 107 26.62 -6.53 -4.27
N ALA A 108 26.82 -6.68 -2.95
CA ALA A 108 28.05 -6.34 -2.27
C ALA A 108 29.26 -7.06 -2.88
N LYS A 109 29.18 -8.37 -3.11
CA LYS A 109 30.27 -9.15 -3.77
C LYS A 109 30.59 -8.67 -5.20
N VAL A 110 29.61 -8.18 -5.93
CA VAL A 110 29.83 -7.62 -7.27
C VAL A 110 30.50 -6.25 -7.16
N MET A 111 30.12 -5.45 -6.18
CA MET A 111 30.70 -4.13 -5.93
C MET A 111 32.18 -4.25 -5.48
N ASP A 112 32.46 -5.15 -4.55
CA ASP A 112 33.83 -5.42 -4.10
C ASP A 112 34.75 -5.82 -5.27
N ARG A 113 34.20 -6.58 -6.24
CA ARG A 113 34.94 -6.96 -7.46
C ARG A 113 35.14 -5.82 -8.44
N MET A 114 34.26 -4.83 -8.44
CA MET A 114 34.35 -3.66 -9.33
C MET A 114 35.25 -2.55 -8.76
N GLY A 115 35.72 -2.68 -7.52
CA GLY A 115 36.60 -1.70 -6.88
C GLY A 115 35.97 -0.31 -6.72
N LEU A 116 34.66 -0.25 -6.47
CA LEU A 116 33.92 0.98 -6.33
C LEU A 116 34.18 1.61 -4.95
N GLU A 117 34.45 2.90 -4.94
CA GLU A 117 34.65 3.66 -3.72
C GLU A 117 33.29 4.05 -3.07
N ASP A 118 33.32 4.22 -1.74
CA ASP A 118 32.12 4.67 -0.99
C ASP A 118 31.64 6.03 -1.49
N GLY A 119 30.36 6.11 -1.87
CA GLY A 119 29.73 7.35 -2.37
C GLY A 119 29.71 7.47 -3.90
N GLU A 120 30.24 6.52 -4.63
CA GLU A 120 30.15 6.51 -6.09
C GLU A 120 28.73 6.16 -6.58
N VAL A 121 28.27 6.88 -7.61
CA VAL A 121 26.93 6.66 -8.19
C VAL A 121 26.98 5.60 -9.28
N ILE A 122 26.39 4.46 -9.02
CA ILE A 122 26.37 3.33 -9.94
C ILE A 122 25.15 3.43 -10.86
N GLN A 123 25.39 3.60 -12.15
CA GLN A 123 24.35 3.54 -13.18
C GLN A 123 24.54 2.28 -14.05
N HIS A 124 23.95 1.18 -13.63
CA HIS A 124 24.05 -0.06 -14.38
C HIS A 124 22.68 -0.73 -14.56
N SER A 125 22.40 -1.20 -15.77
CA SER A 125 21.13 -1.84 -16.12
C SER A 125 20.83 -3.10 -15.28
N MET A 126 21.89 -3.79 -14.83
CA MET A 126 21.78 -4.96 -13.95
C MET A 126 21.17 -4.59 -12.60
N MET A 127 21.53 -3.42 -12.04
CA MET A 127 20.98 -2.92 -10.78
C MET A 127 19.48 -2.66 -10.89
N THR A 128 19.05 -2.00 -11.96
CA THR A 128 17.63 -1.76 -12.23
C THR A 128 16.85 -3.08 -12.29
N LYS A 129 17.37 -4.06 -13.02
CA LYS A 129 16.74 -5.40 -13.12
C LYS A 129 16.72 -6.14 -11.77
N SER A 130 17.75 -5.95 -10.93
CA SER A 130 17.79 -6.54 -9.58
C SER A 130 16.72 -5.95 -8.69
N ILE A 131 16.57 -4.62 -8.70
CA ILE A 131 15.52 -3.91 -7.95
C ILE A 131 14.12 -4.38 -8.41
N GLU A 132 13.88 -4.47 -9.71
CA GLU A 132 12.60 -4.94 -10.26
C GLU A 132 12.27 -6.38 -9.83
N ARG A 133 13.25 -7.27 -9.81
CA ARG A 133 13.09 -8.64 -9.32
C ARG A 133 12.77 -8.68 -7.81
N ALA A 134 13.45 -7.85 -7.03
CA ALA A 134 13.19 -7.71 -5.61
C ALA A 134 11.75 -7.25 -5.35
N GLN A 135 11.31 -6.19 -6.03
CA GLN A 135 9.94 -5.70 -5.94
C GLN A 135 8.91 -6.77 -6.32
N LYS A 136 9.16 -7.50 -7.42
CA LYS A 136 8.27 -8.58 -7.85
C LYS A 136 8.11 -9.65 -6.77
N LYS A 137 9.20 -10.05 -6.13
CA LYS A 137 9.19 -11.06 -5.07
C LYS A 137 8.43 -10.58 -3.83
N VAL A 138 8.56 -9.29 -3.44
CA VAL A 138 7.76 -8.69 -2.36
C VAL A 138 6.28 -8.65 -2.73
N GLU A 139 5.96 -8.25 -3.96
CA GLU A 139 4.58 -8.23 -4.45
C GLU A 139 3.93 -9.62 -4.41
N GLU A 140 4.65 -10.66 -4.82
CA GLU A 140 4.19 -12.06 -4.80
C GLU A 140 3.94 -12.54 -3.35
N ASN A 141 4.87 -12.26 -2.44
CA ASN A 141 4.72 -12.59 -1.02
C ASN A 141 3.51 -11.87 -0.40
N ASN A 142 3.38 -10.57 -0.61
CA ASN A 142 2.27 -9.77 -0.11
C ASN A 142 0.93 -10.20 -0.73
N PHE A 143 0.94 -10.65 -1.99
CA PHE A 143 -0.24 -11.22 -2.63
C PHE A 143 -0.67 -12.52 -1.94
N GLY A 144 0.28 -13.42 -1.64
CA GLY A 144 0.00 -14.66 -0.91
C GLY A 144 -0.60 -14.42 0.48
N ILE A 145 -0.05 -13.46 1.23
CA ILE A 145 -0.58 -13.07 2.55
C ILE A 145 -2.01 -12.55 2.41
N ARG A 146 -2.26 -11.63 1.49
CA ARG A 146 -3.61 -11.07 1.28
C ARG A 146 -4.61 -12.13 0.82
N LYS A 147 -4.20 -13.09 0.00
CA LYS A 147 -5.06 -14.18 -0.43
C LYS A 147 -5.52 -15.03 0.76
N ARG A 148 -4.59 -15.39 1.65
CA ARG A 148 -4.93 -16.12 2.87
C ARG A 148 -5.88 -15.35 3.77
N LEU A 149 -5.67 -14.04 3.94
CA LEU A 149 -6.58 -13.20 4.72
C LEU A 149 -8.00 -13.17 4.13
N LEU A 150 -8.13 -13.13 2.81
CA LEU A 150 -9.43 -13.20 2.14
C LEU A 150 -10.10 -14.56 2.36
N GLU A 151 -9.36 -15.67 2.29
CA GLU A 151 -9.89 -17.01 2.57
C GLU A 151 -10.48 -17.12 3.98
N TYR A 152 -9.84 -16.50 5.00
CA TYR A 152 -10.41 -16.40 6.35
C TYR A 152 -11.63 -15.49 6.41
N ASP A 153 -11.58 -14.36 5.72
CA ASP A 153 -12.69 -13.40 5.72
C ASP A 153 -13.93 -13.96 5.03
N ASP A 154 -13.79 -14.79 4.00
CA ASP A 154 -14.89 -15.47 3.32
C ASP A 154 -15.68 -16.38 4.28
N VAL A 155 -15.00 -17.13 5.15
CA VAL A 155 -15.65 -17.93 6.18
C VAL A 155 -16.43 -17.06 7.16
N MET A 156 -15.81 -15.99 7.64
CA MET A 156 -16.46 -15.05 8.55
C MET A 156 -17.65 -14.32 7.89
N ASN A 157 -17.54 -13.99 6.62
CA ASN A 157 -18.62 -13.35 5.87
C ASN A 157 -19.80 -14.29 5.67
N SER A 158 -19.57 -15.57 5.38
CA SER A 158 -20.63 -16.57 5.28
C SER A 158 -21.41 -16.67 6.60
N GLN A 159 -20.72 -16.67 7.74
CA GLN A 159 -21.37 -16.65 9.05
C GLN A 159 -22.17 -15.36 9.29
N ARG A 160 -21.60 -14.22 8.96
CA ARG A 160 -22.27 -12.91 9.08
C ARG A 160 -23.52 -12.86 8.22
N GLU A 161 -23.48 -13.31 6.97
CA GLU A 161 -24.63 -13.31 6.08
C GLU A 161 -25.82 -14.10 6.64
N VAL A 162 -25.57 -15.26 7.23
CA VAL A 162 -26.61 -16.07 7.91
C VAL A 162 -27.25 -15.28 9.04
N ILE A 163 -26.43 -14.69 9.91
CA ILE A 163 -26.93 -13.91 11.05
C ILE A 163 -27.68 -12.66 10.59
N TYR A 164 -27.12 -11.90 9.63
CA TYR A 164 -27.78 -10.70 9.12
C TYR A 164 -29.07 -11.01 8.38
N LYS A 165 -29.15 -12.12 7.66
CA LYS A 165 -30.39 -12.59 7.02
C LYS A 165 -31.46 -12.90 8.05
N ARG A 166 -31.11 -13.64 9.12
CA ARG A 166 -32.03 -13.92 10.24
C ARG A 166 -32.50 -12.62 10.90
N ARG A 167 -31.57 -11.73 11.23
CA ARG A 167 -31.86 -10.42 11.80
C ARG A 167 -32.79 -9.60 10.93
N LYS A 168 -32.53 -9.53 9.61
CA LYS A 168 -33.37 -8.83 8.65
C LYS A 168 -34.79 -9.41 8.63
N ASN A 169 -34.92 -10.74 8.59
CA ASN A 169 -36.21 -11.41 8.61
C ASN A 169 -37.00 -11.12 9.90
N ALA A 170 -36.31 -11.15 11.05
CA ALA A 170 -36.91 -10.81 12.34
C ALA A 170 -37.40 -9.37 12.41
N LEU A 171 -36.61 -8.40 11.93
CA LEU A 171 -36.97 -6.98 11.91
C LEU A 171 -38.13 -6.68 10.95
N GLN A 172 -38.24 -7.41 9.84
CA GLN A 172 -39.34 -7.28 8.87
C GLN A 172 -40.57 -8.09 9.25
N GLY A 173 -40.52 -8.85 10.36
CA GLY A 173 -41.62 -9.73 10.80
C GLY A 173 -41.83 -10.98 9.92
N ASN A 174 -40.94 -11.22 8.96
CA ASN A 174 -41.03 -12.37 8.06
C ASN A 174 -40.58 -13.64 8.77
N ARG A 175 -41.49 -14.65 8.82
CA ARG A 175 -41.18 -15.98 9.40
C ARG A 175 -40.75 -15.97 10.87
N LEU A 176 -40.92 -14.88 11.63
CA LEU A 176 -40.46 -14.74 13.01
C LEU A 176 -41.00 -15.85 13.92
N LYS A 177 -42.26 -16.23 13.78
CA LYS A 177 -42.88 -17.33 14.55
C LYS A 177 -42.23 -18.67 14.29
N LEU A 178 -41.88 -18.95 13.02
CA LEU A 178 -41.26 -20.18 12.63
C LEU A 178 -39.78 -20.25 13.14
N ASP A 179 -39.09 -19.13 13.04
CA ASP A 179 -37.69 -19.05 13.51
C ASP A 179 -37.60 -19.21 15.04
N ILE A 180 -38.58 -18.66 15.79
CA ILE A 180 -38.65 -18.84 17.24
C ILE A 180 -39.00 -20.29 17.59
N ALA A 181 -39.97 -20.92 16.89
CA ALA A 181 -40.35 -22.30 17.13
C ALA A 181 -39.16 -23.25 16.87
N ASN A 182 -38.41 -23.06 15.79
CA ASN A 182 -37.22 -23.84 15.49
C ASN A 182 -36.14 -23.63 16.57
N LEU A 183 -35.90 -22.39 16.99
CA LEU A 183 -34.92 -22.11 18.06
C LEU A 183 -35.27 -22.81 19.37
N LEU A 184 -36.54 -22.78 19.76
CA LEU A 184 -37.04 -23.48 20.95
C LEU A 184 -36.87 -25.00 20.82
N TYR A 185 -37.17 -25.56 19.65
CA TYR A 185 -36.98 -26.96 19.37
C TYR A 185 -35.53 -27.38 19.49
N ASP A 186 -34.62 -26.69 18.80
CA ASP A 186 -33.18 -26.93 18.80
C ASP A 186 -32.60 -26.86 20.22
N THR A 187 -33.03 -25.86 21.01
CA THR A 187 -32.58 -25.71 22.41
C THR A 187 -33.11 -26.85 23.31
N CYS A 188 -34.36 -27.27 23.13
CA CYS A 188 -34.90 -28.39 23.86
C CYS A 188 -34.17 -29.72 23.52
N GLU A 189 -33.87 -29.92 22.24
CA GLU A 189 -33.14 -31.11 21.78
C GLU A 189 -31.73 -31.15 22.36
N GLU A 190 -31.03 -30.01 22.39
CA GLU A 190 -29.70 -29.89 23.00
C GLU A 190 -29.72 -30.23 24.50
N ILE A 191 -30.66 -29.65 25.26
CA ILE A 191 -30.83 -29.94 26.70
C ILE A 191 -31.14 -31.39 26.94
N VAL A 192 -32.03 -32.00 26.16
CA VAL A 192 -32.38 -33.42 26.29
C VAL A 192 -31.18 -34.31 26.00
N THR A 193 -30.45 -33.99 24.94
CA THR A 193 -29.26 -34.76 24.54
C THR A 193 -28.16 -34.70 25.62
N GLU A 194 -27.90 -33.54 26.18
CA GLU A 194 -26.96 -33.36 27.29
C GLU A 194 -27.40 -34.12 28.55
N SER A 195 -28.70 -34.02 28.87
CA SER A 195 -29.25 -34.71 30.05
C SER A 195 -29.22 -36.26 29.92
N LEU A 196 -29.53 -36.78 28.74
CA LEU A 196 -29.45 -38.22 28.45
C LEU A 196 -27.99 -38.73 28.44
N SER A 197 -27.07 -37.94 27.94
CA SER A 197 -25.64 -38.24 27.97
C SER A 197 -25.12 -38.42 29.40
N LEU A 198 -25.57 -37.58 30.34
CA LEU A 198 -25.21 -37.67 31.77
C LEU A 198 -25.83 -38.91 32.48
N ILE A 199 -27.01 -39.32 32.05
CA ILE A 199 -27.67 -40.56 32.64
C ILE A 199 -26.90 -41.82 32.20
N HIS A 200 -26.36 -41.88 31.00
CA HIS A 200 -25.56 -43.01 30.52
C HIS A 200 -24.17 -43.12 31.16
N ILE A 201 -23.65 -42.05 31.75
CA ILE A 201 -22.35 -42.06 32.45
C ILE A 201 -22.49 -42.53 33.91
N SER A 202 -23.69 -42.57 34.47
CA SER A 202 -23.94 -42.87 35.88
C SER A 202 -24.42 -44.30 36.17
N GLU A 203 -24.44 -45.23 35.19
CA GLU A 203 -24.65 -46.64 35.46
C GLU A 203 -23.31 -47.37 35.62
N PRO A 204 -23.12 -48.10 36.78
CA PRO A 204 -21.89 -48.84 37.06
C PRO A 204 -21.72 -50.11 36.22
#